data_5e89528eb3f73378e5ce808f22c53038
#
_entry.id   5e89528eb3f73378e5ce808f22c53038
#
_cell.length_a   1.000
_cell.length_b   1.000
_cell.length_c   1.000
_cell.angle_alpha   90.00
_cell.angle_beta   90.00
_cell.angle_gamma   90.00
#
_symmetry.space_group_name_H-M   'P 1'
#
loop_
_entity.id
_entity.type
_entity.pdbx_description
1 polymer ?
#
loop_
_entity_poly.entity_id
_entity_poly.type
_entity_poly.pdbx_seq_one_letter_code
_entity_poly.pdbx_strand_id
1 'polypeptide(L)'
;DHTELYLAINKAIPRLVKQEGEADPITGQGITKPGDFTLDEKSHQVFLTEQGHEVAESIFAELGLIPAGSSLYDPANITLMHHLYAALRANHLYHRDQHYVVQNGEIVIVDEYTGRLMTGRRWSDGLHQAVEAKEGVQIQAENQTLASITFQNYFRLYSKLAGMTGTADTEAYEFQEIY
;
A
#
# COMPACT_ATOMS: atom_id res chain seq x y z
N ASP A 1 0.56 -15.88 6.05
CA ASP A 1 -0.75 -15.24 6.21
C ASP A 1 -0.60 -13.72 6.13
N HIS A 2 -1.37 -13.10 5.23
CA HIS A 2 -1.31 -11.66 5.01
C HIS A 2 -1.72 -10.84 6.24
N THR A 3 -2.64 -11.37 7.04
CA THR A 3 -3.10 -10.68 8.26
C THR A 3 -1.93 -10.45 9.23
N GLU A 4 -1.12 -11.47 9.45
CA GLU A 4 0.04 -11.35 10.33
C GLU A 4 1.05 -10.35 9.80
N LEU A 5 1.22 -10.30 8.47
CA LEU A 5 2.12 -9.36 7.82
C LEU A 5 1.66 -7.91 8.04
N TYR A 6 0.38 -7.62 7.84
CA TYR A 6 -0.15 -6.29 8.11
C TYR A 6 0.07 -5.86 9.56
N LEU A 7 -0.17 -6.76 10.50
CA LEU A 7 0.02 -6.48 11.92
C LEU A 7 1.48 -6.24 12.27
N ALA A 8 2.38 -7.07 11.75
CA ALA A 8 3.81 -6.95 12.01
C ALA A 8 4.36 -5.62 11.47
N ILE A 9 4.00 -5.27 10.25
CA ILE A 9 4.46 -4.03 9.64
C ILE A 9 3.87 -2.83 10.37
N ASN A 10 2.60 -2.87 10.76
CA ASN A 10 1.99 -1.79 11.52
C ASN A 10 2.74 -1.54 12.84
N LYS A 11 3.14 -2.59 13.53
CA LYS A 11 3.93 -2.46 14.77
C LYS A 11 5.30 -1.83 14.54
N ALA A 12 5.85 -2.01 13.35
CA ALA A 12 7.17 -1.48 13.01
C ALA A 12 7.13 0.02 12.62
N ILE A 13 5.97 0.54 12.25
CA ILE A 13 5.85 1.92 11.76
C ILE A 13 6.42 2.97 12.73
N PRO A 14 6.20 2.90 14.06
CA PRO A 14 6.78 3.90 14.97
C PRO A 14 8.30 3.93 14.98
N ARG A 15 8.97 2.91 14.46
CA ARG A 15 10.43 2.87 14.36
C ARG A 15 10.97 3.70 13.19
N LEU A 16 10.08 4.12 12.28
CA LEU A 16 10.43 4.99 11.15
C LEU A 16 10.10 6.43 11.50
N VAL A 17 11.05 7.31 11.26
CA VAL A 17 10.99 8.73 11.67
C VAL A 17 10.72 9.60 10.45
N LYS A 18 9.73 10.48 10.56
CA LYS A 18 9.44 11.44 9.50
C LYS A 18 10.57 12.46 9.39
N GLN A 19 11.02 12.70 8.16
CA GLN A 19 11.95 13.78 7.87
C GLN A 19 11.24 15.12 7.99
N GLU A 20 11.91 16.10 8.58
CA GLU A 20 11.40 17.46 8.69
C GLU A 20 12.23 18.41 7.84
N GLY A 21 11.55 19.36 7.19
CA GLY A 21 12.16 20.29 6.26
C GLY A 21 12.28 19.67 4.87
N GLU A 22 12.34 20.54 3.87
CA GLU A 22 12.49 20.12 2.48
C GLU A 22 13.90 20.46 2.01
N ALA A 23 14.50 19.49 1.32
CA ALA A 23 15.81 19.70 0.73
C ALA A 23 15.68 20.63 -0.47
N ASP A 24 16.55 21.65 -0.52
CA ASP A 24 16.71 22.47 -1.71
C ASP A 24 17.24 21.59 -2.85
N PRO A 25 16.59 21.57 -4.02
CA PRO A 25 17.02 20.70 -5.11
C PRO A 25 18.44 20.95 -5.60
N ILE A 26 18.96 22.16 -5.38
CA ILE A 26 20.29 22.55 -5.85
C ILE A 26 21.34 22.35 -4.77
N THR A 27 21.07 22.80 -3.55
CA THR A 27 22.05 22.82 -2.47
C THR A 27 21.92 21.63 -1.51
N GLY A 28 20.76 20.97 -1.50
CA GLY A 28 20.45 19.92 -0.54
C GLY A 28 20.20 20.41 0.86
N GLN A 29 20.26 21.72 1.09
CA GLN A 29 20.01 22.32 2.39
C GLN A 29 18.51 22.48 2.65
N GLY A 30 18.14 22.65 3.90
CA GLY A 30 16.73 22.87 4.29
C GLY A 30 16.17 21.74 5.13
N ILE A 31 16.82 20.58 5.17
CA ILE A 31 16.40 19.48 6.05
C ILE A 31 16.77 19.88 7.49
N THR A 32 15.75 20.04 8.34
CA THR A 32 15.96 20.40 9.75
C THR A 32 16.13 19.17 10.62
N LYS A 33 15.54 18.05 10.22
CA LYS A 33 15.69 16.77 10.91
C LYS A 33 15.73 15.66 9.89
N PRO A 34 16.86 14.95 9.73
CA PRO A 34 16.92 13.79 8.86
C PRO A 34 15.91 12.73 9.30
N GLY A 35 15.35 12.02 8.36
CA GLY A 35 14.35 11.00 8.65
C GLY A 35 14.31 9.91 7.62
N ASP A 36 13.41 8.99 7.85
CA ASP A 36 13.26 7.77 7.05
C ASP A 36 12.26 7.93 5.91
N PHE A 37 11.36 8.90 6.02
CA PHE A 37 10.35 9.12 4.99
C PHE A 37 9.89 10.56 4.95
N THR A 38 9.33 10.94 3.82
CA THR A 38 8.65 12.23 3.60
C THR A 38 7.19 11.99 3.22
N LEU A 39 6.36 12.99 3.46
CA LEU A 39 4.93 12.94 3.15
C LEU A 39 4.57 14.00 2.12
N ASP A 40 3.73 13.62 1.17
CA ASP A 40 3.04 14.57 0.30
C ASP A 40 1.55 14.50 0.64
N GLU A 41 1.08 15.46 1.42
CA GLU A 41 -0.30 15.45 1.91
C GLU A 41 -1.32 15.67 0.80
N LYS A 42 -0.97 16.43 -0.24
CA LYS A 42 -1.87 16.67 -1.36
C LYS A 42 -2.18 15.41 -2.14
N SER A 43 -1.15 14.61 -2.42
CA SER A 43 -1.32 13.38 -3.20
C SER A 43 -1.54 12.15 -2.33
N HIS A 44 -1.51 12.29 -1.00
CA HIS A 44 -1.56 11.18 -0.04
C HIS A 44 -0.47 10.13 -0.33
N GLN A 45 0.74 10.60 -0.61
CA GLN A 45 1.88 9.74 -0.93
C GLN A 45 2.96 9.82 0.14
N VAL A 46 3.67 8.71 0.30
CA VAL A 46 4.82 8.61 1.19
C VAL A 46 6.03 8.22 0.34
N PHE A 47 7.17 8.81 0.65
CA PHE A 47 8.42 8.47 -0.02
C PHE A 47 9.47 8.12 1.02
N LEU A 48 10.12 6.96 0.88
CA LEU A 48 11.25 6.60 1.71
C LEU A 48 12.49 7.37 1.27
N THR A 49 13.27 7.84 2.23
CA THR A 49 14.61 8.37 1.96
C THR A 49 15.59 7.22 1.80
N GLU A 50 16.83 7.50 1.40
CA GLU A 50 17.88 6.47 1.38
C GLU A 50 18.04 5.84 2.76
N GLN A 51 18.11 6.68 3.79
CA GLN A 51 18.16 6.22 5.18
C GLN A 51 16.97 5.33 5.49
N GLY A 52 15.77 5.73 5.05
CA GLY A 52 14.54 4.98 5.28
C GLY A 52 14.56 3.60 4.63
N HIS A 53 15.12 3.47 3.44
CA HIS A 53 15.29 2.16 2.80
C HIS A 53 16.18 1.25 3.64
N GLU A 54 17.29 1.76 4.13
CA GLU A 54 18.21 0.99 4.96
C GLU A 54 17.56 0.57 6.28
N VAL A 55 16.86 1.49 6.93
CA VAL A 55 16.17 1.19 8.18
C VAL A 55 15.06 0.15 7.96
N ALA A 56 14.27 0.30 6.89
CA ALA A 56 13.21 -0.64 6.57
C ALA A 56 13.78 -2.04 6.28
N GLU A 57 14.87 -2.12 5.54
CA GLU A 57 15.54 -3.40 5.26
C GLU A 57 16.02 -4.07 6.55
N SER A 58 16.59 -3.30 7.47
CA SER A 58 17.02 -3.81 8.77
C SER A 58 15.84 -4.33 9.58
N ILE A 59 14.74 -3.59 9.62
CA ILE A 59 13.53 -3.99 10.33
C ILE A 59 12.98 -5.29 9.74
N PHE A 60 12.89 -5.38 8.43
CA PHE A 60 12.34 -6.56 7.78
C PHE A 60 13.24 -7.79 7.95
N ALA A 61 14.54 -7.60 7.94
CA ALA A 61 15.48 -8.69 8.24
C ALA A 61 15.32 -9.16 9.68
N GLU A 62 15.20 -8.22 10.62
CA GLU A 62 14.97 -8.52 12.04
C GLU A 62 13.67 -9.29 12.25
N LEU A 63 12.62 -8.94 11.50
CA LEU A 63 11.33 -9.63 11.56
C LEU A 63 11.32 -10.96 10.81
N GLY A 64 12.41 -11.30 10.15
CA GLY A 64 12.50 -12.54 9.38
C GLY A 64 11.73 -12.50 8.05
N LEU A 65 11.37 -11.33 7.57
CA LEU A 65 10.58 -11.18 6.34
C LEU A 65 11.47 -11.19 5.08
N ILE A 66 12.73 -10.80 5.22
CA ILE A 66 13.72 -10.86 4.14
C ILE A 66 15.04 -11.39 4.70
N PRO A 67 15.90 -11.99 3.85
CA PRO A 67 17.25 -12.36 4.28
C PRO A 67 18.07 -11.12 4.65
N ALA A 68 18.96 -11.27 5.63
CA ALA A 68 19.87 -10.20 6.02
C ALA A 68 20.70 -9.76 4.81
N GLY A 69 20.83 -8.44 4.62
CA GLY A 69 21.56 -7.87 3.48
C GLY A 69 20.76 -7.82 2.18
N SER A 70 19.54 -8.32 2.16
CA SER A 70 18.65 -8.23 1.00
C SER A 70 18.14 -6.81 0.80
N SER A 71 17.93 -6.43 -0.45
CA SER A 71 17.40 -5.11 -0.80
C SER A 71 15.89 -5.13 -0.98
N LEU A 72 15.22 -4.08 -0.56
CA LEU A 72 13.80 -3.89 -0.84
C LEU A 72 13.52 -3.66 -2.33
N TYR A 73 14.54 -3.27 -3.09
CA TYR A 73 14.41 -3.14 -4.54
C TYR A 73 14.47 -4.48 -5.27
N ASP A 74 14.86 -5.54 -4.57
CA ASP A 74 14.84 -6.89 -5.15
C ASP A 74 13.39 -7.22 -5.54
N PRO A 75 13.16 -7.72 -6.77
CA PRO A 75 11.81 -8.08 -7.21
C PRO A 75 11.06 -9.02 -6.26
N ALA A 76 11.79 -9.90 -5.56
CA ALA A 76 11.18 -10.80 -4.57
C ALA A 76 10.58 -10.04 -3.37
N ASN A 77 11.03 -8.82 -3.11
CA ASN A 77 10.63 -8.03 -1.94
C ASN A 77 9.67 -6.89 -2.26
N ILE A 78 9.24 -6.76 -3.51
CA ILE A 78 8.36 -5.68 -3.97
C ILE A 78 7.04 -5.65 -3.19
N THR A 79 6.47 -6.82 -2.92
CA THR A 79 5.23 -6.92 -2.15
C THR A 79 5.39 -6.34 -0.75
N LEU A 80 6.52 -6.59 -0.11
CA LEU A 80 6.81 -6.04 1.22
C LEU A 80 6.91 -4.53 1.19
N MET A 81 7.50 -3.98 0.14
CA MET A 81 7.58 -2.53 -0.04
C MET A 81 6.18 -1.92 -0.18
N HIS A 82 5.29 -2.56 -0.94
CA HIS A 82 3.91 -2.12 -1.06
C HIS A 82 3.17 -2.14 0.28
N HIS A 83 3.36 -3.18 1.08
CA HIS A 83 2.80 -3.25 2.43
C HIS A 83 3.35 -2.15 3.34
N LEU A 84 4.63 -1.86 3.23
CA LEU A 84 5.26 -0.79 4.01
C LEU A 84 4.66 0.58 3.66
N TYR A 85 4.55 0.88 2.37
CA TYR A 85 3.96 2.14 1.93
C TYR A 85 2.49 2.25 2.36
N ALA A 86 1.73 1.18 2.26
CA ALA A 86 0.33 1.18 2.71
C ALA A 86 0.24 1.47 4.21
N ALA A 87 1.11 0.86 5.02
CA ALA A 87 1.13 1.07 6.46
C ALA A 87 1.56 2.49 6.83
N LEU A 88 2.56 3.04 6.13
CA LEU A 88 2.99 4.42 6.35
C LEU A 88 1.88 5.41 5.99
N ARG A 89 1.21 5.21 4.86
CA ARG A 89 0.08 6.03 4.45
C ARG A 89 -1.06 5.96 5.46
N ALA A 90 -1.41 4.75 5.88
CA ALA A 90 -2.49 4.55 6.86
C ALA A 90 -2.22 5.28 8.17
N ASN A 91 -0.98 5.23 8.65
CA ASN A 91 -0.63 5.82 9.95
C ASN A 91 -0.40 7.33 9.89
N HIS A 92 0.02 7.87 8.75
CA HIS A 92 0.42 9.27 8.66
C HIS A 92 -0.46 10.15 7.80
N LEU A 93 -1.23 9.59 6.88
CA LEU A 93 -2.03 10.37 5.93
C LEU A 93 -3.52 10.13 6.03
N TYR A 94 -3.96 9.07 6.71
CA TYR A 94 -5.36 8.75 6.88
C TYR A 94 -5.71 8.81 8.36
N HIS A 95 -6.56 9.78 8.73
CA HIS A 95 -6.84 10.08 10.13
C HIS A 95 -8.26 9.68 10.50
N ARG A 96 -8.38 9.01 11.63
CA ARG A 96 -9.67 8.62 12.18
C ARG A 96 -10.53 9.84 12.44
N ASP A 97 -11.82 9.71 12.18
CA ASP A 97 -12.84 10.75 12.32
C ASP A 97 -12.71 11.90 11.31
N GLN A 98 -11.74 11.81 10.41
CA GLN A 98 -11.59 12.73 9.29
C GLN A 98 -11.75 11.99 7.95
N HIS A 99 -10.97 10.96 7.74
CA HIS A 99 -10.99 10.20 6.48
C HIS A 99 -11.81 8.91 6.60
N TYR A 100 -12.00 8.43 7.80
CA TYR A 100 -12.77 7.23 8.08
C TYR A 100 -13.27 7.27 9.52
N VAL A 101 -14.24 6.44 9.80
CA VAL A 101 -14.71 6.18 11.17
C VAL A 101 -14.60 4.69 11.45
N VAL A 102 -14.56 4.33 12.72
CA VAL A 102 -14.67 2.94 13.16
C VAL A 102 -16.10 2.73 13.63
N GLN A 103 -16.81 1.85 12.94
CA GLN A 103 -18.24 1.62 13.21
C GLN A 103 -18.50 0.12 13.20
N ASN A 104 -19.04 -0.39 14.28
CA ASN A 104 -19.33 -1.83 14.43
C ASN A 104 -18.13 -2.74 14.17
N GLY A 105 -16.93 -2.30 14.61
CA GLY A 105 -15.69 -3.04 14.40
C GLY A 105 -15.17 -3.00 12.97
N GLU A 106 -15.67 -2.09 12.17
CA GLU A 106 -15.26 -1.95 10.77
C GLU A 106 -14.79 -0.54 10.45
N ILE A 107 -13.90 -0.43 9.47
CA ILE A 107 -13.47 0.86 8.94
C ILE A 107 -14.46 1.28 7.86
N VAL A 108 -15.09 2.44 8.04
CA VAL A 108 -16.03 3.01 7.08
C VAL A 108 -15.45 4.32 6.55
N ILE A 109 -15.27 4.41 5.24
CA ILE A 109 -14.69 5.58 4.59
C ILE A 109 -15.63 6.76 4.67
N VAL A 110 -15.10 7.95 4.92
CA VAL A 110 -15.81 9.21 4.88
C VAL A 110 -15.50 9.91 3.56
N ASP A 111 -16.56 10.30 2.82
CA ASP A 111 -16.36 11.05 1.58
C ASP A 111 -15.77 12.42 1.91
N GLU A 112 -14.67 12.73 1.26
CA GLU A 112 -13.92 13.97 1.49
C GLU A 112 -14.74 15.24 1.23
N TYR A 113 -15.63 15.19 0.24
CA TYR A 113 -16.41 16.36 -0.19
C TYR A 113 -17.75 16.50 0.52
N THR A 114 -18.44 15.40 0.78
CA THR A 114 -19.80 15.41 1.33
C THR A 114 -19.86 15.07 2.80
N GLY A 115 -18.80 14.46 3.35
CA GLY A 115 -18.78 13.97 4.71
C GLY A 115 -19.66 12.74 4.95
N ARG A 116 -20.19 12.15 3.88
CA ARG A 116 -21.05 10.97 3.99
C ARG A 116 -20.23 9.71 4.21
N LEU A 117 -20.81 8.79 4.97
CA LEU A 117 -20.24 7.47 5.16
C LEU A 117 -20.43 6.64 3.90
N MET A 118 -19.35 6.03 3.43
CA MET A 118 -19.36 5.23 2.21
C MET A 118 -19.29 3.75 2.58
N THR A 119 -20.41 3.24 3.10
CA THR A 119 -20.52 1.85 3.54
C THR A 119 -20.27 0.89 2.39
N GLY A 120 -19.48 -0.14 2.64
CA GLY A 120 -19.17 -1.16 1.64
C GLY A 120 -18.01 -0.82 0.72
N ARG A 121 -17.54 0.42 0.73
CA ARG A 121 -16.34 0.79 -0.01
C ARG A 121 -15.09 0.49 0.77
N ARG A 122 -14.03 0.14 0.04
CA ARG A 122 -12.72 -0.14 0.62
C ARG A 122 -11.65 0.49 -0.24
N TRP A 123 -10.61 1.02 0.40
CA TRP A 123 -9.42 1.46 -0.32
C TRP A 123 -8.69 0.26 -0.90
N SER A 124 -8.06 0.46 -2.04
CA SER A 124 -7.32 -0.58 -2.74
C SER A 124 -5.85 -0.66 -2.30
N ASP A 125 -5.14 -1.60 -2.89
CA ASP A 125 -3.68 -1.76 -2.75
C ASP A 125 -3.20 -1.98 -1.32
N GLY A 126 -4.03 -2.64 -0.52
CA GLY A 126 -3.68 -2.96 0.86
C GLY A 126 -3.87 -1.82 1.84
N LEU A 127 -4.28 -0.64 1.38
CA LEU A 127 -4.46 0.50 2.28
C LEU A 127 -5.57 0.26 3.30
N HIS A 128 -6.68 -0.30 2.88
CA HIS A 128 -7.81 -0.55 3.80
C HIS A 128 -7.39 -1.51 4.91
N GLN A 129 -6.70 -2.60 4.54
CA GLN A 129 -6.18 -3.56 5.51
C GLN A 129 -5.14 -2.92 6.44
N ALA A 130 -4.31 -2.02 5.92
CA ALA A 130 -3.35 -1.29 6.76
C ALA A 130 -4.04 -0.39 7.77
N VAL A 131 -5.15 0.24 7.40
CA VAL A 131 -5.96 1.05 8.33
C VAL A 131 -6.64 0.14 9.36
N GLU A 132 -7.13 -1.01 8.94
CA GLU A 132 -7.70 -1.99 9.87
C GLU A 132 -6.66 -2.44 10.90
N ALA A 133 -5.42 -2.69 10.47
CA ALA A 133 -4.32 -3.05 11.37
C ALA A 133 -4.01 -1.89 12.34
N LYS A 134 -3.98 -0.67 11.83
CA LYS A 134 -3.74 0.53 12.63
C LYS A 134 -4.77 0.69 13.74
N GLU A 135 -6.04 0.47 13.44
CA GLU A 135 -7.13 0.66 14.39
C GLU A 135 -7.41 -0.57 15.27
N GLY A 136 -6.73 -1.68 15.00
CA GLY A 136 -6.90 -2.88 15.79
C GLY A 136 -8.24 -3.59 15.55
N VAL A 137 -8.86 -3.35 14.41
CA VAL A 137 -10.07 -4.07 14.03
C VAL A 137 -9.72 -5.28 13.19
N GLN A 138 -10.68 -6.16 12.95
CA GLN A 138 -10.46 -7.34 12.14
C GLN A 138 -10.01 -6.95 10.73
N ILE A 139 -8.91 -7.51 10.28
CA ILE A 139 -8.41 -7.28 8.94
C ILE A 139 -9.17 -8.20 7.99
N GLN A 140 -9.91 -7.60 7.06
CA GLN A 140 -10.71 -8.34 6.11
C GLN A 140 -9.94 -8.54 4.81
N ALA A 141 -9.99 -9.75 4.27
CA ALA A 141 -9.38 -10.03 2.98
C ALA A 141 -10.09 -9.24 1.88
N GLU A 142 -9.36 -8.92 0.82
CA GLU A 142 -9.99 -8.33 -0.36
C GLU A 142 -11.07 -9.26 -0.90
N ASN A 143 -12.07 -8.67 -1.56
CA ASN A 143 -13.15 -9.46 -2.16
C ASN A 143 -12.62 -10.20 -3.37
N GLN A 144 -11.95 -11.32 -3.13
CA GLN A 144 -11.35 -12.13 -4.17
C GLN A 144 -12.37 -12.72 -5.12
N THR A 145 -13.57 -13.02 -4.62
CA THR A 145 -14.63 -13.57 -5.44
C THR A 145 -15.02 -12.60 -6.56
N LEU A 146 -15.22 -11.34 -6.23
CA LEU A 146 -15.54 -10.32 -7.24
C LEU A 146 -14.38 -10.11 -8.19
N ALA A 147 -13.18 -10.04 -7.67
CA ALA A 147 -11.97 -9.92 -8.49
C ALA A 147 -11.81 -11.11 -9.43
N SER A 148 -12.05 -12.31 -8.94
CA SER A 148 -11.96 -13.52 -9.75
C SER A 148 -12.99 -13.53 -10.88
N ILE A 149 -14.21 -13.11 -10.60
CA ILE A 149 -15.27 -13.02 -11.62
C ILE A 149 -14.87 -12.00 -12.69
N THR A 150 -14.40 -10.85 -12.30
CA THR A 150 -13.93 -9.81 -13.23
C THR A 150 -12.78 -10.31 -14.08
N PHE A 151 -11.84 -11.00 -13.48
CA PHE A 151 -10.69 -11.57 -14.16
C PHE A 151 -11.13 -12.60 -15.21
N GLN A 152 -12.03 -13.50 -14.84
CA GLN A 152 -12.56 -14.50 -15.75
C GLN A 152 -13.31 -13.88 -16.93
N ASN A 153 -14.13 -12.88 -16.66
CA ASN A 153 -14.84 -12.16 -17.72
C ASN A 153 -13.89 -11.47 -18.67
N TYR A 154 -12.83 -10.90 -18.15
CA TYR A 154 -11.80 -10.26 -18.93
C TYR A 154 -11.13 -11.26 -19.87
N PHE A 155 -10.75 -12.41 -19.37
CA PHE A 155 -10.14 -13.45 -20.17
C PHE A 155 -11.07 -14.02 -21.22
N ARG A 156 -12.37 -14.12 -20.93
CA ARG A 156 -13.33 -14.55 -21.93
C ARG A 156 -13.42 -13.59 -23.09
N LEU A 157 -13.49 -12.30 -22.81
CA LEU A 157 -13.47 -11.28 -23.86
C LEU A 157 -12.18 -11.36 -24.66
N TYR A 158 -11.10 -11.57 -23.97
CA TYR A 158 -9.78 -11.67 -24.58
C TYR A 158 -9.66 -12.88 -25.47
N SER A 159 -10.10 -14.03 -25.00
CA SER A 159 -10.10 -15.26 -25.78
C SER A 159 -10.95 -15.14 -27.05
N LYS A 160 -12.05 -14.42 -26.93
CA LYS A 160 -12.91 -14.16 -28.10
C LYS A 160 -12.21 -13.29 -29.12
N LEU A 161 -11.56 -12.24 -28.68
CA LEU A 161 -10.74 -11.36 -29.52
C LEU A 161 -9.58 -12.12 -30.14
N ALA A 162 -8.96 -12.99 -29.38
CA ALA A 162 -7.89 -13.84 -29.85
C ALA A 162 -8.30 -14.72 -31.01
N GLY A 163 -9.47 -15.36 -30.89
CA GLY A 163 -10.00 -16.20 -31.97
C GLY A 163 -10.33 -15.42 -33.22
N MET A 164 -10.55 -14.11 -33.08
CA MET A 164 -10.90 -13.25 -34.21
C MET A 164 -9.68 -12.65 -34.89
N THR A 165 -8.65 -12.35 -34.15
CA THR A 165 -7.51 -11.54 -34.65
C THR A 165 -6.23 -12.30 -34.86
N GLY A 166 -6.06 -13.42 -34.21
CA GLY A 166 -4.81 -14.15 -34.22
C GLY A 166 -3.66 -13.48 -33.43
N THR A 167 -3.93 -12.37 -32.76
CA THR A 167 -2.94 -11.68 -31.95
C THR A 167 -3.17 -11.94 -30.46
N ALA A 168 -3.84 -13.00 -30.17
CA ALA A 168 -4.27 -13.40 -28.85
C ALA A 168 -3.17 -13.41 -27.81
N ASP A 169 -2.06 -13.99 -28.17
CA ASP A 169 -0.98 -14.21 -27.21
C ASP A 169 -0.37 -12.89 -26.73
N THR A 170 -0.20 -11.95 -27.64
CA THR A 170 0.35 -10.64 -27.30
C THR A 170 -0.60 -9.86 -26.39
N GLU A 171 -1.86 -9.87 -26.75
CA GLU A 171 -2.86 -9.16 -25.97
C GLU A 171 -3.13 -9.85 -24.63
N ALA A 172 -3.07 -11.18 -24.59
CA ALA A 172 -3.20 -11.93 -23.37
C ALA A 172 -2.11 -11.58 -22.37
N TYR A 173 -0.92 -11.37 -22.86
CA TYR A 173 0.18 -10.92 -22.03
C TYR A 173 -0.08 -9.53 -21.42
N GLU A 174 -0.56 -8.60 -22.22
CA GLU A 174 -0.92 -7.28 -21.74
C GLU A 174 -2.00 -7.32 -20.67
N PHE A 175 -3.00 -8.18 -20.87
CA PHE A 175 -4.05 -8.36 -19.88
C PHE A 175 -3.52 -8.93 -18.58
N GLN A 176 -2.58 -9.84 -18.64
CA GLN A 176 -1.96 -10.39 -17.44
C GLN A 176 -1.20 -9.35 -16.65
N GLU A 177 -0.60 -8.38 -17.31
CA GLU A 177 0.09 -7.29 -16.63
C GLU A 177 -0.87 -6.34 -15.91
N ILE A 178 -2.08 -6.19 -16.44
CA ILE A 178 -3.11 -5.35 -15.80
C ILE A 178 -3.60 -6.00 -14.51
N TYR A 179 -3.60 -7.29 -14.45
CA TYR A 179 -4.02 -8.05 -13.27
C TYR A 179 -2.84 -8.50 -12.43
#